data_e184f7f6d916f579a6a4cc02a1f33ea4
#
_entry.id   e184f7f6d916f579a6a4cc02a1f33ea4
#
_cell.length_a   1.000
_cell.length_b   1.000
_cell.length_c   1.000
_cell.angle_alpha   90.00
_cell.angle_beta   90.00
_cell.angle_gamma   90.00
#
_symmetry.space_group_name_H-M   'P 1'
#
loop_
_entity.id
_entity.type
_entity.pdbx_description
1 polymer ?
#
loop_
_entity_poly.entity_id
_entity_poly.type
_entity_poly.pdbx_seq_one_letter_code
_entity_poly.pdbx_strand_id
1 'polypeptide(L)'
;MDALEVSNPPTADDLAQIAERVPDLRGYPLRAEPLLGGLTNLNYRIHGAPDEYVLRVTGEAEMLGADREAEYAATVMAGGLGIGPQVLAYLRPEKILITRFVEGHLVPPEQMRTTTMLGQVAATLRRLHDGPAIDASFSAFGIVETYRDNARWLGVELPEAFHWSWERAGEMRAALAADPPPPCLCHNDLLNANFLLEGSRLLIVDWEYSGMGDPFFDLANFSTNHDLTEDDDRTLLRAYLGRVRERDFARIRLMRIMSDFREAMWGVVQQGLRTTDADYVAYADQFFARLRERASDPRYPAWIEALRG
;
A
#
# COMPACT_ATOMS: atom_id res chain seq x y z
N MET A 1 -3.46 17.06 -28.69
CA MET A 1 -2.38 16.07 -28.77
C MET A 1 -3.03 14.75 -28.45
N ASP A 2 -2.84 13.77 -29.31
CA ASP A 2 -3.33 12.42 -29.01
C ASP A 2 -2.59 11.89 -27.80
N ALA A 3 -3.24 11.02 -27.02
CA ALA A 3 -2.63 10.40 -25.85
C ALA A 3 -1.41 9.58 -26.28
N LEU A 4 -0.34 9.62 -25.49
CA LEU A 4 0.87 8.85 -25.72
C LEU A 4 0.60 7.38 -25.36
N GLU A 5 0.64 6.48 -26.34
CA GLU A 5 0.66 5.04 -26.08
C GLU A 5 2.10 4.58 -25.87
N VAL A 6 2.42 4.13 -24.65
CA VAL A 6 3.76 3.62 -24.31
C VAL A 6 3.78 2.12 -24.45
N SER A 7 4.71 1.62 -25.26
CA SER A 7 4.92 0.18 -25.48
C SER A 7 5.41 -0.52 -24.21
N ASN A 8 5.27 -1.83 -24.16
CA ASN A 8 5.78 -2.68 -23.07
C ASN A 8 6.76 -3.73 -23.65
N PRO A 9 8.09 -3.54 -23.48
CA PRO A 9 8.80 -2.40 -22.85
C PRO A 9 8.75 -1.12 -23.70
N PRO A 10 8.98 0.09 -23.09
CA PRO A 10 9.04 1.35 -23.82
C PRO A 10 10.12 1.34 -24.89
N THR A 11 9.76 1.79 -26.09
CA THR A 11 10.72 1.95 -27.20
C THR A 11 11.53 3.23 -27.06
N ALA A 12 12.57 3.38 -27.90
CA ALA A 12 13.34 4.61 -27.95
C ALA A 12 12.47 5.82 -28.39
N ASP A 13 11.48 5.59 -29.25
CA ASP A 13 10.55 6.63 -29.69
C ASP A 13 9.60 7.05 -28.57
N ASP A 14 9.09 6.10 -27.76
CA ASP A 14 8.29 6.39 -26.58
C ASP A 14 9.07 7.27 -25.58
N LEU A 15 10.32 6.90 -25.32
CA LEU A 15 11.19 7.65 -24.42
C LEU A 15 11.53 9.04 -24.94
N ALA A 16 11.71 9.19 -26.26
CA ALA A 16 11.90 10.49 -26.89
C ALA A 16 10.67 11.39 -26.71
N GLN A 17 9.45 10.87 -26.93
CA GLN A 17 8.21 11.61 -26.76
C GLN A 17 7.99 12.00 -25.29
N ILE A 18 8.31 11.11 -24.34
CA ILE A 18 8.30 11.43 -22.90
C ILE A 18 9.28 12.56 -22.58
N ALA A 19 10.52 12.47 -23.10
CA ALA A 19 11.55 13.46 -22.88
C ALA A 19 11.20 14.86 -23.43
N GLU A 20 10.45 14.94 -24.53
CA GLU A 20 9.98 16.24 -25.02
C GLU A 20 9.02 16.94 -24.04
N ARG A 21 8.26 16.18 -23.27
CA ARG A 21 7.27 16.68 -22.31
C ARG A 21 7.87 16.92 -20.91
N VAL A 22 9.06 16.37 -20.63
CA VAL A 22 9.75 16.47 -19.34
C VAL A 22 11.08 17.21 -19.53
N PRO A 23 11.16 18.51 -19.19
CA PRO A 23 12.34 19.34 -19.47
C PRO A 23 13.67 18.75 -18.97
N ASP A 24 13.67 18.13 -17.80
CA ASP A 24 14.87 17.54 -17.17
C ASP A 24 15.39 16.29 -17.92
N LEU A 25 14.59 15.72 -18.82
CA LEU A 25 14.97 14.55 -19.65
C LEU A 25 15.30 14.92 -21.10
N ARG A 26 15.06 16.18 -21.48
CA ARG A 26 15.19 16.60 -22.88
C ARG A 26 16.63 16.54 -23.37
N GLY A 27 16.82 15.93 -24.54
CA GLY A 27 18.12 15.87 -25.23
C GLY A 27 19.06 14.78 -24.71
N TYR A 28 18.63 13.98 -23.75
CA TYR A 28 19.41 12.83 -23.26
C TYR A 28 19.06 11.55 -24.03
N PRO A 29 20.04 10.66 -24.29
CA PRO A 29 19.82 9.37 -24.93
C PRO A 29 19.25 8.35 -23.94
N LEU A 30 17.95 8.46 -23.64
CA LEU A 30 17.30 7.65 -22.62
C LEU A 30 17.22 6.16 -22.99
N ARG A 31 17.31 5.30 -21.96
CA ARG A 31 17.10 3.85 -22.07
C ARG A 31 16.23 3.40 -20.90
N ALA A 32 15.33 2.46 -21.14
CA ALA A 32 14.47 1.85 -20.14
C ALA A 32 14.92 0.42 -19.84
N GLU A 33 15.03 0.08 -18.58
CA GLU A 33 15.27 -1.27 -18.08
C GLU A 33 14.11 -1.69 -17.18
N PRO A 34 13.46 -2.85 -17.41
CA PRO A 34 12.37 -3.30 -16.56
C PRO A 34 12.81 -3.46 -15.10
N LEU A 35 12.05 -2.90 -14.18
CA LEU A 35 12.19 -3.17 -12.75
C LEU A 35 11.30 -4.34 -12.36
N LEU A 36 11.95 -5.44 -11.91
CA LEU A 36 11.24 -6.63 -11.46
C LEU A 36 10.62 -6.38 -10.08
N GLY A 37 9.40 -6.88 -9.86
CA GLY A 37 8.78 -6.93 -8.52
C GLY A 37 7.41 -6.28 -8.36
N GLY A 38 6.83 -5.62 -9.37
CA GLY A 38 5.44 -5.14 -9.33
C GLY A 38 4.47 -6.16 -9.92
N LEU A 39 3.34 -6.46 -9.23
CA LEU A 39 2.29 -7.34 -9.76
C LEU A 39 1.25 -6.55 -10.59
N THR A 40 1.11 -5.26 -10.32
CA THR A 40 0.03 -4.40 -10.84
C THR A 40 0.50 -3.31 -11.79
N ASN A 41 1.79 -2.95 -11.75
CA ASN A 41 2.36 -1.83 -12.49
C ASN A 41 3.57 -2.25 -13.32
N LEU A 42 3.72 -1.63 -14.48
CA LEU A 42 4.90 -1.73 -15.31
C LEU A 42 5.88 -0.61 -14.91
N ASN A 43 6.95 -0.99 -14.23
CA ASN A 43 7.98 -0.06 -13.78
C ASN A 43 9.26 -0.24 -14.57
N TYR A 44 9.88 0.87 -14.98
CA TYR A 44 11.14 0.88 -15.73
C TYR A 44 12.13 1.84 -15.10
N ARG A 45 13.38 1.40 -14.95
CA ARG A 45 14.49 2.29 -14.60
C ARG A 45 14.95 3.00 -15.87
N ILE A 46 15.01 4.32 -15.82
CA ILE A 46 15.42 5.19 -16.92
C ILE A 46 16.84 5.65 -16.68
N HIS A 47 17.70 5.34 -17.64
CA HIS A 47 19.11 5.73 -17.67
C HIS A 47 19.37 6.72 -18.81
N GLY A 48 20.53 7.39 -18.77
CA GLY A 48 21.03 8.25 -19.84
C GLY A 48 20.93 9.74 -19.54
N ALA A 49 20.16 10.16 -18.53
CA ALA A 49 20.18 11.49 -17.94
C ALA A 49 21.22 11.55 -16.80
N PRO A 50 21.53 12.76 -16.25
CA PRO A 50 22.46 12.90 -15.12
C PRO A 50 22.04 12.14 -13.86
N ASP A 51 20.73 12.07 -13.61
CA ASP A 51 20.13 11.26 -12.58
C ASP A 51 19.37 10.08 -13.20
N GLU A 52 19.07 9.08 -12.40
CA GLU A 52 18.24 7.95 -12.80
C GLU A 52 16.81 8.12 -12.30
N TYR A 53 15.87 7.58 -13.06
CA TYR A 53 14.44 7.76 -12.75
C TYR A 53 13.70 6.43 -12.85
N VAL A 54 12.53 6.38 -12.22
CA VAL A 54 11.55 5.30 -12.41
C VAL A 54 10.41 5.85 -13.24
N LEU A 55 10.15 5.20 -14.35
CA LEU A 55 8.97 5.40 -15.18
C LEU A 55 7.95 4.35 -14.80
N ARG A 56 6.81 4.77 -14.27
CA ARG A 56 5.65 3.91 -14.01
C ARG A 56 4.60 4.13 -15.08
N VAL A 57 4.32 3.08 -15.83
CA VAL A 57 3.23 3.04 -16.81
C VAL A 57 2.04 2.32 -16.20
N THR A 58 0.86 2.89 -16.34
CA THR A 58 -0.37 2.37 -15.74
C THR A 58 -0.74 1.01 -16.35
N GLY A 59 -0.97 0.02 -15.48
CA GLY A 59 -1.58 -1.26 -15.82
C GLY A 59 -3.07 -1.30 -15.43
N GLU A 60 -3.65 -2.49 -15.27
CA GLU A 60 -5.07 -2.71 -14.93
C GLU A 60 -5.38 -2.50 -13.42
N ALA A 61 -4.52 -1.80 -12.69
CA ALA A 61 -4.61 -1.64 -11.23
C ALA A 61 -5.84 -0.84 -10.75
N GLU A 62 -6.53 -0.11 -11.63
CA GLU A 62 -7.76 0.63 -11.27
C GLU A 62 -8.87 -0.32 -10.78
N MET A 63 -8.98 -1.52 -11.34
CA MET A 63 -9.91 -2.55 -10.87
C MET A 63 -9.54 -3.13 -9.49
N LEU A 64 -8.29 -2.93 -9.09
CA LEU A 64 -7.78 -3.30 -7.77
C LEU A 64 -7.88 -2.14 -6.76
N GLY A 65 -8.58 -1.06 -7.12
CA GLY A 65 -8.83 0.08 -6.25
C GLY A 65 -7.71 1.13 -6.22
N ALA A 66 -6.73 1.06 -7.14
CA ALA A 66 -5.71 2.08 -7.28
C ALA A 66 -6.29 3.34 -7.93
N ASP A 67 -6.04 4.50 -7.31
CA ASP A 67 -6.36 5.83 -7.86
C ASP A 67 -5.06 6.55 -8.23
N ARG A 68 -4.84 6.77 -9.53
CA ARG A 68 -3.58 7.34 -10.05
C ARG A 68 -3.38 8.81 -9.69
N GLU A 69 -4.44 9.58 -9.52
CA GLU A 69 -4.33 10.96 -9.04
C GLU A 69 -3.99 10.98 -7.54
N ALA A 70 -4.59 10.07 -6.77
CA ALA A 70 -4.23 9.88 -5.36
C ALA A 70 -2.78 9.41 -5.20
N GLU A 71 -2.34 8.44 -6.00
CA GLU A 71 -0.95 7.95 -6.03
C GLU A 71 0.02 9.09 -6.31
N TYR A 72 -0.24 9.89 -7.36
CA TYR A 72 0.59 11.06 -7.68
C TYR A 72 0.65 12.04 -6.51
N ALA A 73 -0.51 12.43 -5.96
CA ALA A 73 -0.58 13.37 -4.85
C ALA A 73 0.17 12.85 -3.61
N ALA A 74 -0.02 11.57 -3.25
CA ALA A 74 0.66 10.94 -2.12
C ALA A 74 2.18 10.84 -2.34
N THR A 75 2.63 10.51 -3.56
CA THR A 75 4.06 10.43 -3.89
C THR A 75 4.72 11.82 -3.80
N VAL A 76 4.03 12.88 -4.27
CA VAL A 76 4.51 14.27 -4.11
C VAL A 76 4.68 14.62 -2.63
N MET A 77 3.68 14.28 -1.80
CA MET A 77 3.74 14.53 -0.35
C MET A 77 4.87 13.75 0.31
N ALA A 78 5.00 12.46 0.01
CA ALA A 78 6.05 11.59 0.55
C ALA A 78 7.46 12.09 0.18
N GLY A 79 7.65 12.51 -1.08
CA GLY A 79 8.89 13.12 -1.55
C GLY A 79 9.21 14.42 -0.80
N GLY A 80 8.21 15.30 -0.64
CA GLY A 80 8.34 16.55 0.12
C GLY A 80 8.67 16.34 1.60
N LEU A 81 8.13 15.30 2.21
CA LEU A 81 8.44 14.87 3.58
C LEU A 81 9.79 14.13 3.67
N GLY A 82 10.43 13.77 2.57
CA GLY A 82 11.68 13.00 2.54
C GLY A 82 11.53 11.57 3.04
N ILE A 83 10.35 10.98 2.87
CA ILE A 83 10.03 9.58 3.22
C ILE A 83 9.68 8.73 2.00
N GLY A 84 9.72 9.30 0.80
CA GLY A 84 9.46 8.64 -0.48
C GLY A 84 10.30 9.26 -1.61
N PRO A 85 10.17 8.74 -2.84
CA PRO A 85 10.90 9.26 -3.99
C PRO A 85 10.42 10.66 -4.38
N GLN A 86 11.31 11.47 -4.92
CA GLN A 86 10.96 12.78 -5.50
C GLN A 86 10.24 12.57 -6.83
N VAL A 87 9.10 13.22 -7.01
CA VAL A 87 8.40 13.23 -8.30
C VAL A 87 9.09 14.19 -9.25
N LEU A 88 9.43 13.70 -10.44
CA LEU A 88 9.94 14.53 -11.54
C LEU A 88 8.79 15.06 -12.40
N ALA A 89 7.88 14.18 -12.80
CA ALA A 89 6.75 14.53 -13.66
C ALA A 89 5.58 13.58 -13.47
N TYR A 90 4.38 14.06 -13.78
CA TYR A 90 3.18 13.26 -13.97
C TYR A 90 2.52 13.67 -15.29
N LEU A 91 2.51 12.76 -16.25
CA LEU A 91 2.00 13.03 -17.61
C LEU A 91 0.54 12.63 -17.69
N ARG A 92 -0.32 13.61 -18.02
CA ARG A 92 -1.74 13.44 -18.29
C ARG A 92 -2.02 13.59 -19.79
N PRO A 93 -2.96 12.86 -20.38
CA PRO A 93 -3.94 11.99 -19.73
C PRO A 93 -3.45 10.55 -19.46
N GLU A 94 -2.22 10.19 -19.86
CA GLU A 94 -1.69 8.83 -19.83
C GLU A 94 -1.47 8.28 -18.42
N LYS A 95 -1.50 9.15 -17.40
CA LYS A 95 -1.27 8.82 -15.99
C LYS A 95 0.12 8.18 -15.75
N ILE A 96 1.13 8.62 -16.51
CA ILE A 96 2.51 8.16 -16.37
C ILE A 96 3.18 8.94 -15.24
N LEU A 97 3.64 8.23 -14.21
CA LEU A 97 4.38 8.82 -13.10
C LEU A 97 5.88 8.61 -13.28
N ILE A 98 6.65 9.69 -13.18
CA ILE A 98 8.12 9.66 -13.26
C ILE A 98 8.65 10.16 -11.92
N THR A 99 9.42 9.31 -11.23
CA THR A 99 10.05 9.64 -9.96
C THR A 99 11.56 9.48 -10.06
N ARG A 100 12.31 10.14 -9.17
CA ARG A 100 13.74 9.88 -9.02
C ARG A 100 13.95 8.44 -8.55
N PHE A 101 14.92 7.76 -9.14
CA PHE A 101 15.30 6.42 -8.67
C PHE A 101 15.94 6.52 -7.28
N VAL A 102 15.52 5.67 -6.36
CA VAL A 102 16.07 5.59 -5.01
C VAL A 102 17.21 4.58 -5.00
N GLU A 103 18.43 5.04 -4.75
CA GLU A 103 19.60 4.17 -4.58
C GLU A 103 19.59 3.54 -3.17
N GLY A 104 18.58 2.74 -2.89
CA GLY A 104 18.40 2.03 -1.63
C GLY A 104 18.42 0.51 -1.82
N HIS A 105 18.49 -0.19 -0.72
CA HIS A 105 18.31 -1.65 -0.71
C HIS A 105 17.11 -2.03 0.13
N LEU A 106 16.48 -3.15 -0.22
CA LEU A 106 15.38 -3.71 0.57
C LEU A 106 15.87 -4.03 1.97
N VAL A 107 15.06 -3.68 2.96
CA VAL A 107 15.35 -4.06 4.35
C VAL A 107 15.12 -5.58 4.49
N PRO A 108 16.09 -6.35 4.99
CA PRO A 108 15.89 -7.77 5.25
C PRO A 108 14.69 -8.00 6.19
N PRO A 109 13.80 -8.98 5.91
CA PRO A 109 12.58 -9.20 6.69
C PRO A 109 12.82 -9.37 8.20
N GLU A 110 13.92 -10.02 8.57
CA GLU A 110 14.30 -10.20 9.98
C GLU A 110 14.69 -8.88 10.67
N GLN A 111 15.21 -7.91 9.92
CA GLN A 111 15.55 -6.59 10.46
C GLN A 111 14.30 -5.74 10.71
N MET A 112 13.21 -5.94 9.95
CA MET A 112 11.96 -5.19 10.11
C MET A 112 11.34 -5.35 11.50
N ARG A 113 11.64 -6.46 12.21
CA ARG A 113 11.13 -6.75 13.56
C ARG A 113 12.04 -6.25 14.69
N THR A 114 13.21 -5.70 14.39
CA THR A 114 14.09 -5.16 15.41
C THR A 114 13.50 -3.90 16.05
N THR A 115 13.72 -3.71 17.36
CA THR A 115 13.25 -2.50 18.08
C THR A 115 13.71 -1.22 17.38
N THR A 116 14.93 -1.18 16.84
CA THR A 116 15.46 -0.03 16.12
C THR A 116 14.64 0.25 14.88
N MET A 117 14.36 -0.78 14.05
CA MET A 117 13.59 -0.62 12.82
C MET A 117 12.13 -0.30 13.10
N LEU A 118 11.51 -0.92 14.11
CA LEU A 118 10.16 -0.55 14.56
C LEU A 118 10.08 0.92 14.94
N GLY A 119 11.13 1.46 15.58
CA GLY A 119 11.24 2.88 15.88
C GLY A 119 11.36 3.76 14.63
N GLN A 120 12.13 3.34 13.63
CA GLN A 120 12.27 4.05 12.35
C GLN A 120 10.95 4.03 11.55
N VAL A 121 10.30 2.88 11.46
CA VAL A 121 8.98 2.75 10.81
C VAL A 121 7.94 3.64 11.49
N ALA A 122 7.86 3.59 12.83
CA ALA A 122 6.96 4.45 13.60
C ALA A 122 7.21 5.94 13.33
N ALA A 123 8.48 6.37 13.29
CA ALA A 123 8.84 7.76 13.01
C ALA A 123 8.50 8.16 11.56
N THR A 124 8.73 7.26 10.60
CA THR A 124 8.41 7.49 9.18
C THR A 124 6.89 7.61 8.97
N LEU A 125 6.11 6.67 9.54
CA LEU A 125 4.65 6.72 9.49
C LEU A 125 4.09 7.94 10.24
N ARG A 126 4.70 8.33 11.36
CA ARG A 126 4.29 9.54 12.07
C ARG A 126 4.47 10.80 11.21
N ARG A 127 5.60 10.91 10.49
CA ARG A 127 5.82 12.03 9.55
C ARG A 127 4.79 12.06 8.43
N LEU A 128 4.40 10.88 7.92
CA LEU A 128 3.34 10.75 6.91
C LEU A 128 2.00 11.22 7.48
N HIS A 129 1.59 10.64 8.60
CA HIS A 129 0.27 10.86 9.22
C HIS A 129 0.09 12.27 9.78
N ASP A 130 1.17 12.95 10.20
CA ASP A 130 1.17 14.35 10.61
C ASP A 130 1.33 15.31 9.42
N GLY A 131 1.48 14.78 8.20
CA GLY A 131 1.64 15.54 6.96
C GLY A 131 0.34 16.17 6.46
N PRO A 132 0.42 16.97 5.38
CA PRO A 132 -0.77 17.56 4.76
C PRO A 132 -1.73 16.51 4.20
N ALA A 133 -3.02 16.88 4.17
CA ALA A 133 -4.07 16.06 3.56
C ALA A 133 -4.00 16.08 2.03
N ILE A 134 -4.49 15.01 1.40
CA ILE A 134 -4.75 14.93 -0.05
C ILE A 134 -6.25 14.77 -0.30
N ASP A 135 -6.69 15.04 -1.54
CA ASP A 135 -8.09 14.88 -1.95
C ASP A 135 -8.33 13.43 -2.44
N ALA A 136 -8.15 12.48 -1.56
CA ALA A 136 -8.45 11.07 -1.77
C ALA A 136 -8.72 10.41 -0.43
N SER A 137 -9.57 9.39 -0.40
CA SER A 137 -9.90 8.67 0.83
C SER A 137 -9.67 7.18 0.66
N PHE A 138 -9.26 6.52 1.75
CA PHE A 138 -9.16 5.09 1.82
C PHE A 138 -9.91 4.56 3.05
N SER A 139 -10.57 3.42 2.88
CA SER A 139 -11.20 2.68 3.97
C SER A 139 -10.92 1.20 3.80
N ALA A 140 -10.35 0.56 4.82
CA ALA A 140 -10.14 -0.89 4.83
C ALA A 140 -11.43 -1.69 4.61
N PHE A 141 -12.57 -1.13 5.02
CA PHE A 141 -13.88 -1.73 4.79
C PHE A 141 -14.41 -1.44 3.39
N GLY A 142 -14.23 -0.20 2.91
CA GLY A 142 -14.68 0.23 1.59
C GLY A 142 -13.95 -0.51 0.47
N ILE A 143 -12.64 -0.75 0.61
CA ILE A 143 -11.89 -1.49 -0.41
C ILE A 143 -12.36 -2.95 -0.51
N VAL A 144 -12.71 -3.59 0.60
CA VAL A 144 -13.30 -4.95 0.58
C VAL A 144 -14.67 -4.95 -0.10
N GLU A 145 -15.48 -3.89 0.08
CA GLU A 145 -16.74 -3.72 -0.65
C GLU A 145 -16.50 -3.60 -2.15
N THR A 146 -15.51 -2.78 -2.55
CA THR A 146 -15.10 -2.64 -3.95
C THR A 146 -14.64 -3.97 -4.54
N TYR A 147 -13.79 -4.70 -3.82
CA TYR A 147 -13.30 -6.01 -4.28
C TYR A 147 -14.43 -7.04 -4.41
N ARG A 148 -15.39 -7.06 -3.49
CA ARG A 148 -16.59 -7.91 -3.61
C ARG A 148 -17.36 -7.60 -4.89
N ASP A 149 -17.58 -6.34 -5.18
CA ASP A 149 -18.37 -5.92 -6.33
C ASP A 149 -17.62 -6.16 -7.64
N ASN A 150 -16.30 -5.94 -7.66
CA ASN A 150 -15.43 -6.25 -8.80
C ASN A 150 -15.33 -7.77 -9.06
N ALA A 151 -15.20 -8.59 -8.01
CA ALA A 151 -15.22 -10.05 -8.15
C ALA A 151 -16.52 -10.52 -8.82
N ARG A 152 -17.67 -10.00 -8.38
CA ARG A 152 -18.98 -10.31 -8.98
C ARG A 152 -19.05 -9.85 -10.45
N TRP A 153 -18.57 -8.66 -10.75
CA TRP A 153 -18.53 -8.15 -12.12
C TRP A 153 -17.66 -9.03 -13.03
N LEU A 154 -16.54 -9.54 -12.51
CA LEU A 154 -15.63 -10.46 -13.21
C LEU A 154 -16.19 -11.91 -13.28
N GLY A 155 -17.35 -12.20 -12.67
CA GLY A 155 -17.93 -13.55 -12.62
C GLY A 155 -17.19 -14.52 -11.69
N VAL A 156 -16.40 -13.99 -10.74
CA VAL A 156 -15.72 -14.79 -9.72
C VAL A 156 -16.68 -15.09 -8.57
N GLU A 157 -16.84 -16.36 -8.23
CA GLU A 157 -17.62 -16.77 -7.06
C GLU A 157 -16.91 -16.39 -5.76
N LEU A 158 -17.67 -15.80 -4.83
CA LEU A 158 -17.13 -15.49 -3.51
C LEU A 158 -16.97 -16.80 -2.70
N PRO A 159 -15.80 -17.03 -2.09
CA PRO A 159 -15.58 -18.25 -1.31
C PRO A 159 -16.50 -18.31 -0.07
N GLU A 160 -16.78 -19.50 0.45
CA GLU A 160 -17.63 -19.69 1.63
C GLU A 160 -17.12 -18.87 2.84
N ALA A 161 -15.79 -18.78 2.98
CA ALA A 161 -15.14 -18.00 4.04
C ALA A 161 -15.49 -16.51 4.02
N PHE A 162 -15.91 -15.96 2.85
CA PHE A 162 -16.28 -14.55 2.71
C PHE A 162 -17.46 -14.17 3.63
N HIS A 163 -18.52 -14.98 3.69
CA HIS A 163 -19.73 -14.62 4.42
C HIS A 163 -19.47 -14.44 5.92
N TRP A 164 -18.77 -15.38 6.51
CA TRP A 164 -18.37 -15.30 7.92
C TRP A 164 -17.44 -14.11 8.17
N SER A 165 -16.46 -13.88 7.29
CA SER A 165 -15.52 -12.75 7.39
C SER A 165 -16.23 -11.41 7.27
N TRP A 166 -17.25 -11.33 6.42
CA TRP A 166 -18.09 -10.15 6.24
C TRP A 166 -18.88 -9.77 7.50
N GLU A 167 -19.44 -10.77 8.18
CA GLU A 167 -20.12 -10.54 9.47
C GLU A 167 -19.15 -10.00 10.51
N ARG A 168 -17.98 -10.61 10.63
CA ARG A 168 -16.91 -10.11 11.55
C ARG A 168 -16.46 -8.70 11.19
N ALA A 169 -16.32 -8.39 9.92
CA ALA A 169 -16.01 -7.03 9.46
C ALA A 169 -17.09 -6.02 9.88
N GLY A 170 -18.36 -6.40 9.83
CA GLY A 170 -19.47 -5.56 10.31
C GLY A 170 -19.37 -5.23 11.81
N GLU A 171 -19.03 -6.23 12.64
CA GLU A 171 -18.83 -6.04 14.07
C GLU A 171 -17.63 -5.11 14.37
N MET A 172 -16.50 -5.35 13.68
CA MET A 172 -15.30 -4.53 13.81
C MET A 172 -15.55 -3.08 13.36
N ARG A 173 -16.25 -2.89 12.23
CA ARG A 173 -16.63 -1.55 11.75
C ARG A 173 -17.42 -0.78 12.81
N ALA A 174 -18.42 -1.42 13.41
CA ALA A 174 -19.23 -0.79 14.44
C ALA A 174 -18.41 -0.40 15.70
N ALA A 175 -17.49 -1.26 16.12
CA ALA A 175 -16.64 -0.99 17.27
C ALA A 175 -15.61 0.14 16.98
N LEU A 176 -14.94 0.07 15.81
CA LEU A 176 -13.93 1.05 15.41
C LEU A 176 -14.52 2.45 15.17
N ALA A 177 -15.79 2.52 14.76
CA ALA A 177 -16.51 3.78 14.53
C ALA A 177 -16.95 4.49 15.82
N ALA A 178 -16.89 3.84 16.99
CA ALA A 178 -17.29 4.46 18.26
C ALA A 178 -16.40 5.64 18.66
N ASP A 179 -15.09 5.55 18.36
CA ASP A 179 -14.12 6.63 18.62
C ASP A 179 -13.02 6.59 17.54
N PRO A 180 -13.32 7.06 16.30
CA PRO A 180 -12.36 7.03 15.21
C PRO A 180 -11.27 8.07 15.42
N PRO A 181 -9.99 7.76 15.11
CA PRO A 181 -8.96 8.78 15.08
C PRO A 181 -9.24 9.77 13.92
N PRO A 182 -8.71 10.99 13.99
CA PRO A 182 -8.73 11.88 12.83
C PRO A 182 -8.09 11.18 11.62
N PRO A 183 -8.73 11.25 10.43
CA PRO A 183 -8.17 10.66 9.23
C PRO A 183 -6.90 11.41 8.84
N CYS A 184 -5.90 10.66 8.40
CA CYS A 184 -4.62 11.19 7.90
C CYS A 184 -4.23 10.49 6.60
N LEU A 185 -3.21 11.02 5.91
CA LEU A 185 -2.66 10.35 4.74
C LEU A 185 -2.00 9.04 5.16
N CYS A 186 -2.52 7.92 4.68
CA CYS A 186 -2.02 6.56 4.91
C CYS A 186 -1.46 5.97 3.61
N HIS A 187 -0.52 5.07 3.73
CA HIS A 187 0.04 4.30 2.62
C HIS A 187 -0.86 3.13 2.21
N ASN A 188 -1.37 2.40 3.20
CA ASN A 188 -2.30 1.28 3.09
C ASN A 188 -1.74 -0.01 2.45
N ASP A 189 -0.45 -0.05 2.09
CA ASP A 189 0.18 -1.23 1.49
C ASP A 189 1.65 -1.38 1.93
N LEU A 190 1.88 -1.58 3.22
CA LEU A 190 3.20 -1.63 3.83
C LEU A 190 3.82 -3.03 3.76
N LEU A 191 3.99 -3.53 2.52
CA LEU A 191 4.74 -4.75 2.21
C LEU A 191 6.25 -4.52 2.40
N ASN A 192 7.00 -5.58 2.70
CA ASN A 192 8.46 -5.49 2.83
C ASN A 192 9.14 -4.93 1.57
N ALA A 193 8.62 -5.27 0.39
CA ALA A 193 9.14 -4.79 -0.89
C ALA A 193 9.04 -3.26 -1.07
N ASN A 194 8.18 -2.62 -0.29
CA ASN A 194 7.94 -1.17 -0.37
C ASN A 194 8.86 -0.36 0.57
N PHE A 195 9.74 -1.02 1.35
CA PHE A 195 10.67 -0.35 2.25
C PHE A 195 12.09 -0.40 1.70
N LEU A 196 12.67 0.78 1.43
CA LEU A 196 14.03 0.96 0.98
C LEU A 196 14.86 1.69 2.02
N LEU A 197 16.05 1.19 2.30
CA LEU A 197 17.02 1.86 3.16
C LEU A 197 18.10 2.52 2.30
N GLU A 198 18.10 3.85 2.27
CA GLU A 198 19.10 4.70 1.61
C GLU A 198 20.01 5.32 2.67
N GLY A 199 21.19 4.76 2.85
CA GLY A 199 22.04 5.10 3.99
C GLY A 199 21.35 4.78 5.33
N SER A 200 21.01 5.80 6.12
CA SER A 200 20.24 5.65 7.36
C SER A 200 18.77 6.02 7.22
N ARG A 201 18.32 6.42 6.03
CA ARG A 201 16.95 6.88 5.77
C ARG A 201 16.07 5.72 5.34
N LEU A 202 14.98 5.51 6.03
CA LEU A 202 13.93 4.59 5.62
C LEU A 202 12.97 5.34 4.70
N LEU A 203 12.85 4.86 3.45
CA LEU A 203 11.95 5.39 2.44
C LEU A 203 10.87 4.37 2.13
N ILE A 204 9.69 4.85 1.76
CA ILE A 204 8.56 4.03 1.34
C ILE A 204 8.25 4.36 -0.11
N VAL A 205 8.01 3.32 -0.90
CA VAL A 205 7.66 3.41 -2.33
C VAL A 205 6.31 2.73 -2.56
N ASP A 206 5.74 2.91 -3.75
CA ASP A 206 4.49 2.29 -4.20
C ASP A 206 3.24 2.79 -3.45
N TRP A 207 2.87 4.03 -3.76
CA TRP A 207 1.80 4.79 -3.10
C TRP A 207 0.41 4.58 -3.72
N GLU A 208 0.20 3.53 -4.53
CA GLU A 208 -1.01 3.35 -5.35
C GLU A 208 -2.31 3.15 -4.56
N TYR A 209 -2.24 2.73 -3.29
CA TYR A 209 -3.40 2.57 -2.40
C TYR A 209 -3.53 3.71 -1.38
N SER A 210 -2.77 4.79 -1.56
CA SER A 210 -2.74 5.88 -0.59
C SER A 210 -4.04 6.68 -0.56
N GLY A 211 -4.39 7.16 0.63
CA GLY A 211 -5.56 8.00 0.83
C GLY A 211 -5.73 8.39 2.30
N MET A 212 -6.60 9.36 2.54
CA MET A 212 -6.96 9.78 3.90
C MET A 212 -7.73 8.66 4.59
N GLY A 213 -7.20 8.13 5.68
CA GLY A 213 -7.76 6.96 6.37
C GLY A 213 -7.41 6.88 7.85
N ASP A 214 -7.65 5.72 8.44
CA ASP A 214 -7.32 5.43 9.85
C ASP A 214 -5.84 5.01 9.96
N PRO A 215 -4.99 5.79 10.68
CA PRO A 215 -3.56 5.48 10.82
C PRO A 215 -3.28 4.10 11.42
N PHE A 216 -4.21 3.54 12.18
CA PHE A 216 -4.06 2.20 12.71
C PHE A 216 -4.15 1.11 11.63
N PHE A 217 -4.70 1.42 10.45
CA PHE A 217 -4.64 0.48 9.35
C PHE A 217 -3.21 0.33 8.83
N ASP A 218 -2.45 1.42 8.68
CA ASP A 218 -1.04 1.36 8.31
C ASP A 218 -0.22 0.57 9.35
N LEU A 219 -0.40 0.86 10.64
CA LEU A 219 0.29 0.13 11.71
C LEU A 219 -0.04 -1.36 11.69
N ALA A 220 -1.30 -1.71 11.46
CA ALA A 220 -1.78 -3.08 11.39
C ALA A 220 -1.33 -3.81 10.13
N ASN A 221 -1.37 -3.13 8.98
CA ASN A 221 -0.91 -3.67 7.70
C ASN A 221 0.60 -3.96 7.75
N PHE A 222 1.41 -3.02 8.26
CA PHE A 222 2.82 -3.26 8.54
C PHE A 222 3.00 -4.46 9.47
N SER A 223 2.31 -4.48 10.62
CA SER A 223 2.40 -5.56 11.59
C SER A 223 2.06 -6.93 10.99
N THR A 224 1.03 -6.98 10.15
CA THR A 224 0.59 -8.18 9.48
C THR A 224 1.58 -8.68 8.44
N ASN A 225 2.11 -7.78 7.61
CA ASN A 225 3.02 -8.12 6.52
C ASN A 225 4.43 -8.50 7.00
N HIS A 226 4.77 -8.15 8.25
CA HIS A 226 6.07 -8.48 8.85
C HIS A 226 5.94 -9.49 10.00
N ASP A 227 4.79 -10.15 10.16
CA ASP A 227 4.51 -11.18 11.18
C ASP A 227 4.92 -10.75 12.60
N LEU A 228 4.57 -9.50 12.97
CA LEU A 228 4.90 -8.98 14.29
C LEU A 228 4.21 -9.77 15.41
N THR A 229 4.95 -10.03 16.47
CA THR A 229 4.42 -10.56 17.73
C THR A 229 3.61 -9.49 18.47
N GLU A 230 2.93 -9.86 19.55
CA GLU A 230 2.23 -8.89 20.41
C GLU A 230 3.19 -7.91 21.09
N ASP A 231 4.38 -8.35 21.46
CA ASP A 231 5.41 -7.50 22.05
C ASP A 231 5.98 -6.51 21.04
N ASP A 232 6.13 -6.94 19.78
CA ASP A 232 6.51 -6.06 18.67
C ASP A 232 5.42 -5.04 18.39
N ASP A 233 4.13 -5.45 18.35
CA ASP A 233 2.99 -4.54 18.20
C ASP A 233 2.97 -3.48 19.31
N ARG A 234 3.19 -3.88 20.57
CA ARG A 234 3.27 -2.94 21.71
C ARG A 234 4.49 -2.01 21.58
N THR A 235 5.61 -2.51 21.04
CA THR A 235 6.82 -1.72 20.80
C THR A 235 6.58 -0.69 19.69
N LEU A 236 5.99 -1.10 18.55
CA LEU A 236 5.59 -0.22 17.45
C LEU A 236 4.61 0.86 17.92
N LEU A 237 3.55 0.47 18.64
CA LEU A 237 2.56 1.40 19.18
C LEU A 237 3.18 2.38 20.17
N ARG A 238 4.09 1.93 21.04
CA ARG A 238 4.79 2.82 21.99
C ARG A 238 5.67 3.82 21.27
N ALA A 239 6.39 3.38 20.23
CA ALA A 239 7.21 4.26 19.41
C ALA A 239 6.36 5.29 18.64
N TYR A 240 5.18 4.88 18.15
CA TYR A 240 4.28 5.73 17.39
C TYR A 240 3.45 6.69 18.26
N LEU A 241 2.85 6.22 19.37
CA LEU A 241 1.93 6.98 20.22
C LEU A 241 2.60 7.62 21.45
N GLY A 242 3.83 7.23 21.79
CA GLY A 242 4.50 7.58 23.05
C GLY A 242 4.00 6.77 24.26
N ARG A 243 2.80 6.22 24.20
CA ARG A 243 2.18 5.34 25.21
C ARG A 243 1.30 4.30 24.55
N VAL A 244 0.97 3.22 25.23
CA VAL A 244 0.04 2.20 24.74
C VAL A 244 -1.07 2.02 25.76
N ARG A 245 -2.31 2.21 25.35
CA ARG A 245 -3.52 1.86 26.10
C ARG A 245 -4.08 0.54 25.53
N GLU A 246 -4.83 -0.20 26.32
CA GLU A 246 -5.44 -1.46 25.84
C GLU A 246 -6.38 -1.24 24.65
N ARG A 247 -7.07 -0.11 24.58
CA ARG A 247 -7.87 0.25 23.40
C ARG A 247 -7.03 0.45 22.13
N ASP A 248 -5.82 1.03 22.23
CA ASP A 248 -4.92 1.22 21.10
C ASP A 248 -4.42 -0.15 20.59
N PHE A 249 -4.12 -1.06 21.54
CA PHE A 249 -3.76 -2.44 21.21
C PHE A 249 -4.94 -3.22 20.61
N ALA A 250 -6.14 -3.08 21.15
CA ALA A 250 -7.34 -3.68 20.58
C ALA A 250 -7.59 -3.19 19.14
N ARG A 251 -7.41 -1.89 18.86
CA ARG A 251 -7.57 -1.31 17.53
C ARG A 251 -6.63 -1.92 16.50
N ILE A 252 -5.33 -2.03 16.83
CA ILE A 252 -4.37 -2.65 15.90
C ILE A 252 -4.72 -4.13 15.66
N ARG A 253 -5.16 -4.87 16.70
CA ARG A 253 -5.56 -6.29 16.55
C ARG A 253 -6.74 -6.45 15.59
N LEU A 254 -7.77 -5.60 15.69
CA LEU A 254 -8.91 -5.64 14.78
C LEU A 254 -8.53 -5.20 13.36
N MET A 255 -7.68 -4.18 13.21
CA MET A 255 -7.22 -3.73 11.89
C MET A 255 -6.29 -4.74 11.21
N ARG A 256 -5.55 -5.59 11.97
CA ARG A 256 -4.81 -6.72 11.39
C ARG A 256 -5.75 -7.75 10.73
N ILE A 257 -6.91 -7.98 11.33
CA ILE A 257 -7.94 -8.86 10.73
C ILE A 257 -8.48 -8.24 9.44
N MET A 258 -8.70 -6.92 9.43
CA MET A 258 -9.12 -6.21 8.22
C MET A 258 -8.04 -6.18 7.13
N SER A 259 -6.75 -6.12 7.51
CA SER A 259 -5.65 -6.24 6.55
C SER A 259 -5.65 -7.61 5.87
N ASP A 260 -5.87 -8.71 6.64
CA ASP A 260 -6.02 -10.03 6.05
C ASP A 260 -7.25 -10.13 5.14
N PHE A 261 -8.36 -9.49 5.51
CA PHE A 261 -9.56 -9.50 4.68
C PHE A 261 -9.35 -8.77 3.35
N ARG A 262 -8.66 -7.64 3.39
CA ARG A 262 -8.29 -6.91 2.17
C ARG A 262 -7.45 -7.81 1.24
N GLU A 263 -6.40 -8.45 1.78
CA GLU A 263 -5.51 -9.33 0.99
C GLU A 263 -6.26 -10.54 0.42
N ALA A 264 -7.11 -11.20 1.24
CA ALA A 264 -7.94 -12.31 0.78
C ALA A 264 -8.82 -11.89 -0.41
N MET A 265 -9.48 -10.74 -0.30
CA MET A 265 -10.37 -10.24 -1.34
C MET A 265 -9.64 -9.71 -2.56
N TRP A 266 -8.42 -9.16 -2.40
CA TRP A 266 -7.53 -8.85 -3.51
C TRP A 266 -7.21 -10.12 -4.32
N GLY A 267 -6.85 -11.21 -3.64
CA GLY A 267 -6.64 -12.51 -4.28
C GLY A 267 -7.89 -13.03 -5.01
N VAL A 268 -9.09 -12.80 -4.47
CA VAL A 268 -10.35 -13.17 -5.14
C VAL A 268 -10.54 -12.39 -6.44
N VAL A 269 -10.30 -11.07 -6.45
CA VAL A 269 -10.41 -10.26 -7.68
C VAL A 269 -9.38 -10.70 -8.72
N GLN A 270 -8.15 -11.01 -8.30
CA GLN A 270 -7.09 -11.48 -9.19
C GLN A 270 -7.43 -12.78 -9.93
N GLN A 271 -8.26 -13.64 -9.38
CA GLN A 271 -8.75 -14.85 -10.08
C GLN A 271 -9.50 -14.50 -11.37
N GLY A 272 -10.18 -13.36 -11.42
CA GLY A 272 -10.89 -12.88 -12.60
C GLY A 272 -9.99 -12.11 -13.57
N LEU A 273 -9.05 -11.32 -13.07
CA LEU A 273 -8.13 -10.52 -13.89
C LEU A 273 -7.01 -11.35 -14.53
N ARG A 274 -6.55 -12.39 -13.84
CA ARG A 274 -5.47 -13.31 -14.31
C ARG A 274 -4.23 -12.58 -14.78
N THR A 275 -3.78 -11.59 -14.01
CA THR A 275 -2.63 -10.75 -14.36
C THR A 275 -1.30 -11.52 -14.40
N THR A 276 -1.21 -12.64 -13.70
CA THR A 276 -0.05 -13.54 -13.67
C THR A 276 -0.50 -15.01 -13.56
N ASP A 277 0.44 -15.95 -13.67
CA ASP A 277 0.22 -17.41 -13.51
C ASP A 277 0.18 -17.84 -12.02
N ALA A 278 0.09 -16.91 -11.07
CA ALA A 278 0.04 -17.23 -9.65
C ALA A 278 -1.27 -17.94 -9.26
N ASP A 279 -1.20 -18.84 -8.27
CA ASP A 279 -2.38 -19.49 -7.68
C ASP A 279 -3.09 -18.52 -6.72
N TYR A 280 -3.96 -17.68 -7.28
CA TYR A 280 -4.73 -16.69 -6.51
C TYR A 280 -5.83 -17.31 -5.65
N VAL A 281 -6.24 -18.56 -5.92
CA VAL A 281 -7.15 -19.30 -5.03
C VAL A 281 -6.42 -19.65 -3.74
N ALA A 282 -5.25 -20.30 -3.84
CA ALA A 282 -4.43 -20.62 -2.67
C ALA A 282 -4.00 -19.37 -1.90
N TYR A 283 -3.70 -18.28 -2.62
CA TYR A 283 -3.40 -16.98 -2.00
C TYR A 283 -4.58 -16.47 -1.16
N ALA A 284 -5.77 -16.40 -1.72
CA ALA A 284 -6.96 -15.94 -1.01
C ALA A 284 -7.28 -16.82 0.21
N ASP A 285 -7.21 -18.14 0.04
CA ASP A 285 -7.47 -19.12 1.10
C ASP A 285 -6.52 -18.96 2.29
N GLN A 286 -5.24 -18.71 2.02
CA GLN A 286 -4.23 -18.44 3.07
C GLN A 286 -4.64 -17.24 3.93
N PHE A 287 -5.07 -16.14 3.32
CA PHE A 287 -5.46 -14.94 4.06
C PHE A 287 -6.81 -15.09 4.77
N PHE A 288 -7.78 -15.80 4.17
CA PHE A 288 -9.01 -16.15 4.86
C PHE A 288 -8.77 -17.05 6.07
N ALA A 289 -7.85 -18.02 5.97
CA ALA A 289 -7.47 -18.87 7.10
C ALA A 289 -6.85 -18.06 8.23
N ARG A 290 -5.91 -17.14 7.91
CA ARG A 290 -5.27 -16.26 8.88
C ARG A 290 -6.26 -15.29 9.53
N LEU A 291 -7.18 -14.72 8.76
CA LEU A 291 -8.27 -13.91 9.27
C LEU A 291 -9.11 -14.70 10.27
N ARG A 292 -9.52 -15.92 9.90
CA ARG A 292 -10.32 -16.79 10.76
C ARG A 292 -9.61 -17.12 12.06
N GLU A 293 -8.33 -17.47 12.01
CA GLU A 293 -7.49 -17.72 13.18
C GLU A 293 -7.49 -16.52 14.13
N ARG A 294 -7.19 -15.31 13.59
CA ARG A 294 -7.13 -14.07 14.40
C ARG A 294 -8.47 -13.67 14.98
N ALA A 295 -9.55 -13.79 14.22
CA ALA A 295 -10.89 -13.42 14.68
C ALA A 295 -11.54 -14.51 15.58
N SER A 296 -10.92 -15.68 15.67
CA SER A 296 -11.29 -16.75 16.62
C SER A 296 -10.47 -16.70 17.93
N ASP A 297 -9.58 -15.71 18.10
CA ASP A 297 -8.86 -15.52 19.37
C ASP A 297 -9.89 -15.32 20.50
N PRO A 298 -9.78 -16.04 21.64
CA PRO A 298 -10.70 -15.87 22.77
C PRO A 298 -10.81 -14.43 23.29
N ARG A 299 -9.83 -13.59 23.00
CA ARG A 299 -9.81 -12.17 23.40
C ARG A 299 -10.53 -11.25 22.41
N TYR A 300 -10.97 -11.75 21.25
CA TYR A 300 -11.66 -10.94 20.23
C TYR A 300 -12.86 -10.15 20.82
N PRO A 301 -13.77 -10.74 21.63
CA PRO A 301 -14.85 -9.96 22.25
C PRO A 301 -14.35 -8.83 23.16
N ALA A 302 -13.26 -9.05 23.88
CA ALA A 302 -12.67 -8.02 24.72
C ALA A 302 -12.06 -6.86 23.90
N TRP A 303 -11.48 -7.14 22.71
CA TRP A 303 -11.01 -6.09 21.81
C TRP A 303 -12.18 -5.24 21.27
N ILE A 304 -13.29 -5.87 20.91
CA ILE A 304 -14.51 -5.17 20.48
C ILE A 304 -15.03 -4.26 21.61
N GLU A 305 -15.10 -4.78 22.82
CA GLU A 305 -15.60 -4.01 23.99
C GLU A 305 -14.68 -2.86 24.39
N ALA A 306 -13.36 -3.05 24.33
CA ALA A 306 -12.37 -2.00 24.62
C ALA A 306 -12.49 -0.75 23.73
N LEU A 307 -13.14 -0.86 22.59
CA LEU A 307 -13.37 0.27 21.66
C LEU A 307 -14.75 0.93 21.87
N ARG A 308 -15.70 0.26 22.52
CA ARG A 308 -17.06 0.77 22.78
C ARG A 308 -17.17 1.59 24.06
N GLY A 309 -16.28 1.35 25.02
CA GLY A 309 -16.21 2.02 26.31
C GLY A 309 -15.17 3.12 26.34
#